data_f8cfd22c21c8b033174ac7485d30d33a
#
_entry.id   f8cfd22c21c8b033174ac7485d30d33a
#
_cell.length_a   1.000
_cell.length_b   1.000
_cell.length_c   1.000
_cell.angle_alpha   90.00
_cell.angle_beta   90.00
_cell.angle_gamma   90.00
#
_symmetry.space_group_name_H-M   'P 1'
#
loop_
_entity.id
_entity.type
_entity.pdbx_description
1 polymer ?
#
loop_
_entity_poly.entity_id
_entity_poly.type
_entity_poly.pdbx_seq_one_letter_code
_entity_poly.pdbx_strand_id
1 'polypeptide(L)'
;MRIELVSPAAEDSARLTPLALATLAALTPPDVEVEFSDDQIRPVDLNNGFRGADLVAISVMSKTAHRAYQIADACREKGIKVVLGGIHPTVLPEEASAHADAVVIGEAEDLWPRVMADFQTGRLQRFYRQDGVADMNSSPIPRREIFNAHYRSYIPVDVVQTTRGCPFFCDFCTVHSTFGNRFRMREMDKVVAEIQGLTRWGILFADDNVIGNAPYFRKLFTALEPLKLKWVGQASLAGLDDEENFKVLRKSGCKGLFIGFESLSPQLKTIGKPQNHPERYGEVIRKLHDHGIITYAAFVFGFDFDDPSVFERTVEFAIANKIIMAQFAMLTPYPGTRLYSRLRAEGRLLRDQWWLVPNQEVLAPHYRPKLMEPEQLREGWKRAWKEFYNFSSIRKRMGFWPALYPYLAYLPLNLRQHYFARHKIWDENTRPRAWKGNQQP
;
A
#
# COMPACT_ATOMS: atom_id res chain seq x y z
N MET A 1 5.20 12.07 29.84
CA MET A 1 4.24 11.19 29.15
C MET A 1 4.94 10.56 27.97
N ARG A 2 4.80 9.25 27.81
CA ARG A 2 5.43 8.46 26.74
C ARG A 2 4.38 7.74 25.91
N ILE A 3 4.43 7.90 24.61
CA ILE A 3 3.55 7.18 23.67
C ILE A 3 4.37 6.28 22.77
N GLU A 4 3.76 5.18 22.33
CA GLU A 4 4.38 4.29 21.37
C GLU A 4 3.51 4.15 20.12
N LEU A 5 4.10 4.45 18.97
CA LEU A 5 3.47 4.33 17.66
C LEU A 5 3.82 2.97 17.05
N VAL A 6 2.83 2.19 16.65
CA VAL A 6 3.02 0.81 16.22
C VAL A 6 2.56 0.60 14.79
N SER A 7 3.44 -0.03 13.99
CA SER A 7 3.15 -0.58 12.68
C SER A 7 3.02 -2.10 12.80
N PRO A 8 1.83 -2.69 12.76
CA PRO A 8 1.65 -4.13 12.81
C PRO A 8 2.21 -4.83 11.57
N ALA A 9 2.78 -6.01 11.73
CA ALA A 9 3.30 -6.78 10.61
C ALA A 9 2.20 -7.25 9.66
N ALA A 10 2.49 -7.16 8.35
CA ALA A 10 1.76 -7.82 7.29
C ALA A 10 2.70 -8.74 6.52
N GLU A 11 2.24 -9.93 6.14
CA GLU A 11 2.97 -10.76 5.20
C GLU A 11 3.09 -10.06 3.85
N ASP A 12 4.21 -10.25 3.16
CA ASP A 12 4.51 -9.72 1.82
C ASP A 12 4.54 -8.19 1.65
N SER A 13 4.59 -7.44 2.72
CA SER A 13 4.74 -5.99 2.62
C SER A 13 6.18 -5.59 2.30
N ALA A 14 6.34 -4.65 1.38
CA ALA A 14 7.63 -3.98 1.18
C ALA A 14 8.00 -3.24 2.47
N ARG A 15 9.26 -3.38 2.91
CA ARG A 15 9.76 -2.66 4.09
C ARG A 15 9.99 -1.18 3.74
N LEU A 16 8.90 -0.45 3.65
CA LEU A 16 8.88 1.00 3.49
C LEU A 16 8.63 1.66 4.85
N THR A 17 9.20 2.84 5.06
CA THR A 17 8.91 3.61 6.27
C THR A 17 7.43 4.00 6.32
N PRO A 18 6.71 3.72 7.43
CA PRO A 18 5.28 3.99 7.54
C PRO A 18 5.00 5.49 7.73
N LEU A 19 4.82 6.21 6.60
CA LEU A 19 4.65 7.66 6.56
C LEU A 19 3.57 8.16 7.52
N ALA A 20 2.45 7.44 7.65
CA ALA A 20 1.36 7.82 8.53
C ALA A 20 1.82 7.96 10.00
N LEU A 21 2.71 7.07 10.49
CA LEU A 21 3.21 7.14 11.85
C LEU A 21 4.22 8.27 12.05
N ALA A 22 5.01 8.60 11.01
CA ALA A 22 5.87 9.78 11.05
C ALA A 22 5.05 11.10 11.07
N THR A 23 3.90 11.10 10.41
CA THR A 23 2.95 12.22 10.48
C THR A 23 2.33 12.33 11.87
N LEU A 24 1.88 11.23 12.46
CA LEU A 24 1.40 11.21 13.85
C LEU A 24 2.45 11.70 14.84
N ALA A 25 3.71 11.26 14.68
CA ALA A 25 4.81 11.74 15.51
C ALA A 25 5.01 13.26 15.41
N ALA A 26 4.84 13.82 14.19
CA ALA A 26 4.94 15.26 13.97
C ALA A 26 3.75 16.07 14.52
N LEU A 27 2.57 15.44 14.61
CA LEU A 27 1.36 16.02 15.23
C LEU A 27 1.32 15.86 16.75
N THR A 28 2.22 15.08 17.32
CA THR A 28 2.31 14.85 18.75
C THR A 28 3.00 16.04 19.43
N PRO A 29 2.48 16.55 20.57
CA PRO A 29 3.10 17.66 21.30
C PRO A 29 4.57 17.42 21.60
N PRO A 30 5.43 18.44 21.55
CA PRO A 30 6.89 18.29 21.68
C PRO A 30 7.37 17.84 23.07
N ASP A 31 6.55 18.02 24.11
CA ASP A 31 6.79 17.58 25.48
C ASP A 31 6.44 16.10 25.70
N VAL A 32 5.91 15.42 24.69
CA VAL A 32 5.57 14.00 24.72
C VAL A 32 6.69 13.18 24.08
N GLU A 33 7.21 12.22 24.83
CA GLU A 33 8.16 11.25 24.32
C GLU A 33 7.47 10.29 23.36
N VAL A 34 8.00 10.16 22.14
CA VAL A 34 7.45 9.28 21.10
C VAL A 34 8.43 8.16 20.79
N GLU A 35 8.00 6.94 21.03
CA GLU A 35 8.68 5.73 20.60
C GLU A 35 7.99 5.11 19.39
N PHE A 36 8.72 4.26 18.65
CA PHE A 36 8.20 3.62 17.46
C PHE A 36 8.59 2.15 17.40
N SER A 37 7.60 1.30 17.15
CA SER A 37 7.79 -0.15 16.93
C SER A 37 7.25 -0.56 15.56
N ASP A 38 8.10 -1.23 14.77
CA ASP A 38 7.70 -1.90 13.53
C ASP A 38 7.77 -3.41 13.72
N ASP A 39 6.61 -4.02 13.86
CA ASP A 39 6.44 -5.46 14.11
C ASP A 39 6.94 -6.32 12.93
N GLN A 40 7.02 -5.75 11.71
CA GLN A 40 7.59 -6.42 10.54
C GLN A 40 9.12 -6.50 10.59
N ILE A 41 9.77 -5.54 11.24
CA ILE A 41 11.23 -5.49 11.38
C ILE A 41 11.67 -6.27 12.59
N ARG A 42 11.04 -5.99 13.72
CA ARG A 42 11.24 -6.68 14.98
C ARG A 42 9.89 -7.01 15.59
N PRO A 43 9.53 -8.30 15.65
CA PRO A 43 8.26 -8.71 16.25
C PRO A 43 8.07 -8.14 17.64
N VAL A 44 6.92 -7.53 17.86
CA VAL A 44 6.52 -7.01 19.15
C VAL A 44 6.33 -8.15 20.13
N ASP A 45 7.03 -8.08 21.28
CA ASP A 45 6.84 -9.00 22.39
C ASP A 45 5.55 -8.65 23.15
N LEU A 46 4.52 -9.47 22.96
CA LEU A 46 3.22 -9.26 23.61
C LEU A 46 3.29 -9.38 25.14
N ASN A 47 4.25 -10.12 25.69
CA ASN A 47 4.38 -10.33 27.13
C ASN A 47 5.15 -9.19 27.81
N ASN A 48 6.24 -8.72 27.20
CA ASN A 48 7.17 -7.77 27.83
C ASN A 48 7.28 -6.43 27.10
N GLY A 49 6.65 -6.28 25.92
CA GLY A 49 6.64 -5.03 25.17
C GLY A 49 5.87 -3.90 25.85
N PHE A 50 6.11 -2.69 25.38
CA PHE A 50 5.40 -1.46 25.76
C PHE A 50 5.56 -1.03 27.24
N ARG A 51 6.59 -1.52 27.95
CA ARG A 51 6.85 -1.12 29.33
C ARG A 51 7.12 0.37 29.43
N GLY A 52 6.32 1.05 30.26
CA GLY A 52 6.42 2.49 30.48
C GLY A 52 5.75 3.35 29.43
N ALA A 53 5.05 2.77 28.45
CA ALA A 53 4.16 3.53 27.59
C ALA A 53 2.85 3.87 28.33
N ASP A 54 2.46 5.13 28.28
CA ASP A 54 1.18 5.61 28.81
C ASP A 54 0.05 5.36 27.79
N LEU A 55 0.40 5.42 26.48
CA LEU A 55 -0.51 5.24 25.37
C LEU A 55 0.19 4.49 24.23
N VAL A 56 -0.51 3.55 23.61
CA VAL A 56 -0.09 2.87 22.37
C VAL A 56 -1.05 3.24 21.23
N ALA A 57 -0.52 3.76 20.13
CA ALA A 57 -1.30 4.08 18.93
C ALA A 57 -0.90 3.17 17.77
N ILE A 58 -1.86 2.48 17.19
CA ILE A 58 -1.64 1.46 16.16
C ILE A 58 -2.30 1.86 14.85
N SER A 59 -1.53 1.89 13.76
CA SER A 59 -2.05 2.14 12.42
C SER A 59 -2.44 0.83 11.74
N VAL A 60 -3.74 0.63 11.47
CA VAL A 60 -4.30 -0.66 11.06
C VAL A 60 -4.80 -0.62 9.63
N MET A 61 -4.29 -1.54 8.81
CA MET A 61 -4.86 -1.94 7.52
C MET A 61 -5.64 -3.24 7.67
N SER A 62 -6.59 -3.55 6.76
CA SER A 62 -7.35 -4.80 6.88
C SER A 62 -6.46 -6.05 6.93
N LYS A 63 -5.37 -6.07 6.16
CA LYS A 63 -4.40 -7.19 6.20
C LYS A 63 -3.66 -7.34 7.53
N THR A 64 -3.59 -6.30 8.33
CA THR A 64 -2.89 -6.31 9.62
C THR A 64 -3.84 -6.34 10.81
N ALA A 65 -5.16 -6.37 10.58
CA ALA A 65 -6.15 -6.23 11.64
C ALA A 65 -6.03 -7.31 12.72
N HIS A 66 -5.90 -8.57 12.33
CA HIS A 66 -5.71 -9.65 13.29
C HIS A 66 -4.51 -9.42 14.23
N ARG A 67 -3.35 -9.08 13.66
CA ARG A 67 -2.14 -8.82 14.46
C ARG A 67 -2.25 -7.53 15.27
N ALA A 68 -2.86 -6.50 14.72
CA ALA A 68 -3.10 -5.24 15.43
C ALA A 68 -3.97 -5.44 16.66
N TYR A 69 -5.02 -6.26 16.57
CA TYR A 69 -5.90 -6.57 17.70
C TYR A 69 -5.19 -7.40 18.77
N GLN A 70 -4.36 -8.36 18.39
CA GLN A 70 -3.51 -9.09 19.36
C GLN A 70 -2.59 -8.14 20.15
N ILE A 71 -1.96 -7.17 19.46
CA ILE A 71 -1.12 -6.17 20.11
C ILE A 71 -1.95 -5.27 21.04
N ALA A 72 -3.10 -4.80 20.54
CA ALA A 72 -4.00 -3.94 21.28
C ALA A 72 -4.53 -4.60 22.57
N ASP A 73 -4.99 -5.84 22.47
CA ASP A 73 -5.51 -6.59 23.61
C ASP A 73 -4.41 -6.82 24.66
N ALA A 74 -3.21 -7.22 24.24
CA ALA A 74 -2.07 -7.41 25.14
C ALA A 74 -1.63 -6.11 25.86
N CYS A 75 -1.78 -4.95 25.24
CA CYS A 75 -1.55 -3.65 25.87
C CYS A 75 -2.63 -3.36 26.92
N ARG A 76 -3.89 -3.55 26.58
CA ARG A 76 -5.03 -3.31 27.48
C ARG A 76 -5.03 -4.23 28.71
N GLU A 77 -4.65 -5.50 28.53
CA GLU A 77 -4.44 -6.44 29.66
C GLU A 77 -3.41 -5.93 30.67
N LYS A 78 -2.46 -5.12 30.23
CA LYS A 78 -1.44 -4.47 31.08
C LYS A 78 -1.87 -3.09 31.61
N GLY A 79 -3.10 -2.67 31.33
CA GLY A 79 -3.62 -1.37 31.73
C GLY A 79 -3.14 -0.19 30.88
N ILE A 80 -2.44 -0.46 29.76
CA ILE A 80 -1.96 0.58 28.84
C ILE A 80 -3.12 0.99 27.91
N LYS A 81 -3.33 2.30 27.77
CA LYS A 81 -4.37 2.81 26.87
C LYS A 81 -4.02 2.59 25.39
N VAL A 82 -5.01 2.23 24.60
CA VAL A 82 -4.83 1.91 23.17
C VAL A 82 -5.72 2.79 22.29
N VAL A 83 -5.12 3.37 21.26
CA VAL A 83 -5.80 4.07 20.18
C VAL A 83 -5.59 3.32 18.86
N LEU A 84 -6.65 2.96 18.17
CA LEU A 84 -6.61 2.39 16.84
C LEU A 84 -7.02 3.43 15.79
N GLY A 85 -6.25 3.53 14.72
CA GLY A 85 -6.55 4.37 13.56
C GLY A 85 -6.09 3.74 12.26
N GLY A 86 -6.32 4.43 11.13
CA GLY A 86 -5.99 3.95 9.79
C GLY A 86 -7.21 3.45 9.02
N ILE A 87 -6.95 2.82 7.87
CA ILE A 87 -8.00 2.46 6.91
C ILE A 87 -9.02 1.49 7.52
N HIS A 88 -8.56 0.48 8.23
CA HIS A 88 -9.45 -0.57 8.76
C HIS A 88 -10.37 -0.07 9.87
N PRO A 89 -9.89 0.61 10.93
CA PRO A 89 -10.77 1.21 11.94
C PRO A 89 -11.72 2.28 11.39
N THR A 90 -11.35 2.94 10.29
CA THR A 90 -12.21 3.91 9.62
C THR A 90 -13.45 3.25 9.01
N VAL A 91 -13.32 2.06 8.45
CA VAL A 91 -14.44 1.34 7.78
C VAL A 91 -15.15 0.37 8.70
N LEU A 92 -14.54 -0.08 9.79
CA LEU A 92 -15.10 -0.99 10.80
C LEU A 92 -14.83 -0.49 12.23
N PRO A 93 -15.34 0.70 12.59
CA PRO A 93 -15.02 1.32 13.88
C PRO A 93 -15.58 0.57 15.08
N GLU A 94 -16.75 -0.06 14.98
CA GLU A 94 -17.35 -0.83 16.05
C GLU A 94 -16.52 -2.09 16.36
N GLU A 95 -16.05 -2.80 15.33
CA GLU A 95 -15.13 -3.93 15.50
C GLU A 95 -13.84 -3.48 16.19
N ALA A 96 -13.21 -2.43 15.67
CA ALA A 96 -11.97 -1.89 16.25
C ALA A 96 -12.15 -1.45 17.71
N SER A 97 -13.32 -0.90 18.07
CA SER A 97 -13.61 -0.42 19.42
C SER A 97 -13.72 -1.52 20.47
N ALA A 98 -13.85 -2.78 20.06
CA ALA A 98 -13.80 -3.91 20.99
C ALA A 98 -12.35 -4.13 21.51
N HIS A 99 -11.34 -3.71 20.75
CA HIS A 99 -9.92 -3.91 21.01
C HIS A 99 -9.18 -2.63 21.46
N ALA A 100 -9.87 -1.47 21.56
CA ALA A 100 -9.22 -0.20 21.88
C ALA A 100 -10.01 0.64 22.89
N ASP A 101 -9.32 1.56 23.55
CA ASP A 101 -9.93 2.59 24.39
C ASP A 101 -10.47 3.74 23.55
N ALA A 102 -9.85 4.00 22.37
CA ALA A 102 -10.32 4.99 21.43
C ALA A 102 -10.07 4.55 19.98
N VAL A 103 -10.97 4.96 19.07
CA VAL A 103 -10.86 4.72 17.63
C VAL A 103 -10.91 6.03 16.88
N VAL A 104 -9.91 6.26 16.02
CA VAL A 104 -9.83 7.40 15.10
C VAL A 104 -10.41 6.99 13.76
N ILE A 105 -11.49 7.65 13.34
CA ILE A 105 -12.27 7.36 12.15
C ILE A 105 -12.05 8.47 11.14
N GLY A 106 -11.27 8.20 10.10
CA GLY A 106 -10.84 9.17 9.11
C GLY A 106 -9.37 9.51 9.20
N GLU A 107 -9.02 10.71 8.79
CA GLU A 107 -7.63 11.19 8.72
C GLU A 107 -7.20 11.79 10.07
N ALA A 108 -5.94 11.63 10.41
CA ALA A 108 -5.46 11.93 11.75
C ALA A 108 -5.09 13.41 11.98
N GLU A 109 -4.93 14.18 10.92
CA GLU A 109 -4.38 15.52 10.96
C GLU A 109 -5.12 16.44 11.98
N ASP A 110 -6.44 16.42 11.94
CA ASP A 110 -7.27 17.24 12.84
C ASP A 110 -7.69 16.48 14.12
N LEU A 111 -7.67 15.13 14.08
CA LEU A 111 -8.16 14.29 15.16
C LEU A 111 -7.09 13.95 16.20
N TRP A 112 -5.85 13.73 15.77
CA TRP A 112 -4.78 13.32 16.68
C TRP A 112 -4.46 14.36 17.76
N PRO A 113 -4.38 15.67 17.46
CA PRO A 113 -4.22 16.68 18.52
C PRO A 113 -5.34 16.64 19.56
N ARG A 114 -6.59 16.35 19.15
CA ARG A 114 -7.72 16.20 20.07
C ARG A 114 -7.61 14.95 20.94
N VAL A 115 -7.22 13.81 20.32
CA VAL A 115 -6.93 12.58 21.06
C VAL A 115 -5.89 12.82 22.15
N MET A 116 -4.79 13.51 21.81
CA MET A 116 -3.71 13.82 22.75
C MET A 116 -4.18 14.72 23.89
N ALA A 117 -4.93 15.78 23.60
CA ALA A 117 -5.47 16.68 24.61
C ALA A 117 -6.45 15.99 25.57
N ASP A 118 -7.33 15.14 25.03
CA ASP A 118 -8.28 14.37 25.83
C ASP A 118 -7.56 13.32 26.67
N PHE A 119 -6.56 12.67 26.11
CA PHE A 119 -5.74 11.67 26.85
C PHE A 119 -5.00 12.33 28.03
N GLN A 120 -4.33 13.48 27.81
CA GLN A 120 -3.62 14.21 28.88
C GLN A 120 -4.54 14.64 30.02
N THR A 121 -5.81 14.88 29.74
CA THR A 121 -6.80 15.29 30.75
C THR A 121 -7.65 14.12 31.28
N GLY A 122 -7.34 12.86 30.90
CA GLY A 122 -8.08 11.66 31.33
C GLY A 122 -9.48 11.55 30.75
N ARG A 123 -9.80 12.26 29.67
CA ARG A 123 -11.13 12.33 29.03
C ARG A 123 -11.19 11.66 27.66
N LEU A 124 -10.34 10.63 27.44
CA LEU A 124 -10.30 9.90 26.19
C LEU A 124 -11.68 9.39 25.78
N GLN A 125 -12.10 9.73 24.55
CA GLN A 125 -13.39 9.35 24.01
C GLN A 125 -13.27 8.05 23.22
N ARG A 126 -14.34 7.25 23.21
CA ARG A 126 -14.38 5.98 22.46
C ARG A 126 -14.19 6.16 20.96
N PHE A 127 -14.76 7.23 20.37
CA PHE A 127 -14.68 7.51 18.93
C PHE A 127 -14.30 8.96 18.69
N TYR A 128 -13.31 9.16 17.82
CA TYR A 128 -12.94 10.42 17.23
C TYR A 128 -13.26 10.36 15.74
N ARG A 129 -14.24 11.12 15.31
CA ARG A 129 -14.71 11.12 13.93
C ARG A 129 -14.46 12.48 13.29
N GLN A 130 -13.99 12.45 12.06
CA GLN A 130 -13.83 13.63 11.23
C GLN A 130 -15.10 13.87 10.42
N ASP A 131 -15.55 15.14 10.40
CA ASP A 131 -16.60 15.59 9.49
C ASP A 131 -15.95 15.96 8.14
N GLY A 132 -16.12 15.09 7.15
CA GLY A 132 -15.51 15.28 5.82
C GLY A 132 -14.10 14.70 5.71
N VAL A 133 -13.20 15.43 5.04
CA VAL A 133 -11.81 15.03 4.79
C VAL A 133 -10.85 16.14 5.25
N ALA A 134 -9.66 15.77 5.71
CA ALA A 134 -8.65 16.74 6.17
C ALA A 134 -8.17 17.68 5.06
N ASP A 135 -7.80 18.90 5.41
CA ASP A 135 -6.98 19.73 4.54
C ASP A 135 -5.56 19.16 4.48
N MET A 136 -5.09 18.83 3.29
CA MET A 136 -3.73 18.31 3.09
C MET A 136 -2.64 19.30 3.53
N ASN A 137 -2.97 20.59 3.65
CA ASN A 137 -2.05 21.65 4.07
C ASN A 137 -1.92 21.74 5.59
N SER A 138 -2.81 21.12 6.36
CA SER A 138 -2.66 20.96 7.81
C SER A 138 -1.69 19.83 8.17
N SER A 139 -1.35 18.95 7.21
CA SER A 139 -0.39 17.88 7.45
C SER A 139 1.03 18.44 7.63
N PRO A 140 1.69 18.17 8.75
CA PRO A 140 3.05 18.65 9.01
C PRO A 140 4.08 17.91 8.14
N ILE A 141 5.33 18.42 8.11
CA ILE A 141 6.45 17.62 7.61
C ILE A 141 6.62 16.40 8.54
N PRO A 142 6.58 15.17 8.00
CA PRO A 142 6.65 13.96 8.81
C PRO A 142 7.96 13.85 9.59
N ARG A 143 7.88 13.46 10.85
CA ARG A 143 9.02 13.30 11.78
C ARG A 143 9.71 11.95 11.55
N ARG A 144 10.56 11.89 10.51
CA ARG A 144 11.18 10.64 10.02
C ARG A 144 12.29 10.09 10.92
N GLU A 145 12.81 10.90 11.84
CA GLU A 145 13.82 10.47 12.80
C GLU A 145 13.35 9.36 13.73
N ILE A 146 12.05 9.14 13.90
CA ILE A 146 11.51 7.99 14.64
C ILE A 146 11.96 6.65 14.07
N PHE A 147 12.38 6.61 12.80
CA PHE A 147 12.85 5.39 12.13
C PHE A 147 14.35 5.14 12.27
N ASN A 148 15.13 6.05 12.89
CA ASN A 148 16.59 6.00 12.89
C ASN A 148 17.15 4.70 13.47
N ALA A 149 16.54 4.15 14.52
CA ALA A 149 16.96 2.89 15.14
C ALA A 149 16.89 1.68 14.15
N HIS A 150 16.02 1.76 13.15
CA HIS A 150 15.76 0.69 12.18
C HIS A 150 16.03 1.11 10.72
N TYR A 151 16.70 2.23 10.52
CA TYR A 151 16.87 2.87 9.21
C TYR A 151 17.42 1.92 8.13
N ARG A 152 18.37 1.06 8.46
CA ARG A 152 19.00 0.09 7.53
C ARG A 152 18.10 -1.10 7.19
N SER A 153 17.02 -1.31 7.93
CA SER A 153 16.08 -2.41 7.69
C SER A 153 15.04 -2.08 6.62
N TYR A 154 14.90 -0.79 6.28
CA TYR A 154 13.98 -0.32 5.26
C TYR A 154 14.66 -0.23 3.89
N ILE A 155 13.84 -0.28 2.84
CA ILE A 155 14.28 0.07 1.49
C ILE A 155 14.81 1.52 1.51
N PRO A 156 15.97 1.82 0.90
CA PRO A 156 16.64 3.12 1.03
C PRO A 156 15.97 4.21 0.16
N VAL A 157 14.66 4.40 0.33
CA VAL A 157 13.87 5.47 -0.29
C VAL A 157 13.09 6.22 0.78
N ASP A 158 12.93 7.52 0.59
CA ASP A 158 12.00 8.30 1.40
C ASP A 158 10.59 8.24 0.80
N VAL A 159 9.59 8.12 1.68
CA VAL A 159 8.19 8.12 1.28
C VAL A 159 7.64 9.54 1.43
N VAL A 160 7.04 10.07 0.36
CA VAL A 160 6.43 11.40 0.32
C VAL A 160 5.02 11.28 -0.25
N GLN A 161 4.08 12.03 0.29
CA GLN A 161 2.73 12.13 -0.25
C GLN A 161 2.44 13.58 -0.65
N THR A 162 2.04 13.80 -1.91
CA THR A 162 1.73 15.12 -2.44
C THR A 162 0.24 15.32 -2.67
N THR A 163 -0.47 14.22 -2.95
CA THR A 163 -1.92 14.21 -3.15
C THR A 163 -2.55 13.06 -2.39
N ARG A 164 -3.84 13.17 -2.11
CA ARG A 164 -4.65 12.13 -1.48
C ARG A 164 -6.03 12.06 -2.12
N GLY A 165 -6.57 10.84 -2.24
CA GLY A 165 -7.85 10.58 -2.89
C GLY A 165 -7.75 10.37 -4.39
N CYS A 166 -8.81 9.81 -4.99
CA CYS A 166 -8.87 9.47 -6.40
C CYS A 166 -10.31 9.62 -6.91
N PRO A 167 -10.55 10.28 -8.08
CA PRO A 167 -11.90 10.49 -8.60
C PRO A 167 -12.52 9.24 -9.24
N PHE A 168 -11.73 8.16 -9.41
CA PHE A 168 -12.23 6.93 -10.01
C PHE A 168 -12.95 6.05 -8.99
N PHE A 169 -14.06 5.45 -9.40
CA PHE A 169 -14.96 4.66 -8.55
C PHE A 169 -14.76 3.16 -8.74
N CYS A 170 -13.50 2.69 -8.74
CA CYS A 170 -13.21 1.26 -8.81
C CYS A 170 -13.89 0.53 -7.64
N ASP A 171 -14.71 -0.49 -7.93
CA ASP A 171 -15.59 -1.15 -6.95
C ASP A 171 -14.81 -1.91 -5.85
N PHE A 172 -13.56 -2.29 -6.14
CA PHE A 172 -12.66 -3.02 -5.25
C PHE A 172 -11.69 -2.13 -4.45
N CYS A 173 -11.62 -0.81 -4.76
CA CYS A 173 -10.60 0.08 -4.22
C CYS A 173 -11.05 0.73 -2.91
N THR A 174 -10.17 0.70 -1.89
CA THR A 174 -10.42 1.29 -0.58
C THR A 174 -10.17 2.80 -0.52
N VAL A 175 -9.50 3.38 -1.50
CA VAL A 175 -9.18 4.83 -1.54
C VAL A 175 -10.43 5.68 -1.43
N HIS A 176 -11.47 5.30 -2.18
CA HIS A 176 -12.73 6.05 -2.20
C HIS A 176 -13.44 6.06 -0.82
N SER A 177 -13.46 4.94 -0.13
CA SER A 177 -14.10 4.81 1.19
C SER A 177 -13.29 5.46 2.32
N THR A 178 -12.00 5.73 2.10
CA THR A 178 -11.10 6.26 3.13
C THR A 178 -10.77 7.74 2.90
N PHE A 179 -10.39 8.10 1.66
CA PHE A 179 -9.85 9.43 1.33
C PHE A 179 -10.79 10.26 0.44
N GLY A 180 -11.96 9.71 0.11
CA GLY A 180 -12.94 10.38 -0.73
C GLY A 180 -12.65 10.31 -2.23
N ASN A 181 -13.48 10.99 -3.00
CA ASN A 181 -13.55 10.89 -4.46
C ASN A 181 -12.98 12.11 -5.20
N ARG A 182 -12.12 12.88 -4.55
CA ARG A 182 -11.49 14.08 -5.14
C ARG A 182 -9.99 14.03 -4.87
N PHE A 183 -9.21 14.51 -5.84
CA PHE A 183 -7.81 14.82 -5.55
C PHE A 183 -7.74 16.02 -4.62
N ARG A 184 -7.09 15.83 -3.47
CA ARG A 184 -6.66 16.88 -2.56
C ARG A 184 -5.15 17.01 -2.66
N MET A 185 -4.64 18.20 -2.76
CA MET A 185 -3.24 18.48 -3.08
C MET A 185 -2.64 19.30 -1.95
N ARG A 186 -1.38 19.02 -1.63
CA ARG A 186 -0.57 19.85 -0.74
C ARG A 186 -0.07 21.08 -1.50
N GLU A 187 0.13 22.18 -0.80
CA GLU A 187 0.83 23.34 -1.32
C GLU A 187 2.23 22.95 -1.80
N MET A 188 2.58 23.40 -3.00
CA MET A 188 3.83 22.98 -3.64
C MET A 188 5.05 23.38 -2.85
N ASP A 189 5.08 24.58 -2.28
CA ASP A 189 6.21 25.08 -1.50
C ASP A 189 6.48 24.22 -0.27
N LYS A 190 5.42 23.69 0.39
CA LYS A 190 5.54 22.74 1.50
C LYS A 190 6.13 21.39 1.04
N VAL A 191 5.70 20.91 -0.13
CA VAL A 191 6.22 19.67 -0.70
C VAL A 191 7.70 19.83 -1.09
N VAL A 192 8.05 20.93 -1.77
CA VAL A 192 9.44 21.22 -2.16
C VAL A 192 10.34 21.33 -0.93
N ALA A 193 9.91 22.09 0.11
CA ALA A 193 10.66 22.21 1.36
C ALA A 193 10.87 20.87 2.06
N GLU A 194 9.84 20.00 2.11
CA GLU A 194 9.97 18.65 2.64
C GLU A 194 11.01 17.86 1.86
N ILE A 195 10.94 17.85 0.53
CA ILE A 195 11.84 17.06 -0.32
C ILE A 195 13.28 17.54 -0.22
N GLN A 196 13.52 18.84 -0.11
CA GLN A 196 14.86 19.41 0.09
C GLN A 196 15.55 18.93 1.37
N GLY A 197 14.78 18.58 2.39
CA GLY A 197 15.28 18.04 3.66
C GLY A 197 15.57 16.53 3.63
N LEU A 198 15.27 15.81 2.54
CA LEU A 198 15.45 14.37 2.46
C LEU A 198 16.88 13.99 2.10
N THR A 199 17.33 12.84 2.62
CA THR A 199 18.74 12.42 2.49
C THR A 199 18.93 11.05 1.82
N ARG A 200 17.84 10.31 1.57
CA ARG A 200 17.92 8.99 0.93
C ARG A 200 18.16 9.07 -0.56
N TRP A 201 18.59 7.95 -1.12
CA TRP A 201 18.94 7.81 -2.53
C TRP A 201 17.79 8.07 -3.51
N GLY A 202 16.54 7.85 -3.10
CA GLY A 202 15.38 8.02 -3.96
C GLY A 202 14.10 8.32 -3.19
N ILE A 203 13.07 8.67 -3.91
CA ILE A 203 11.74 8.99 -3.37
C ILE A 203 10.72 8.02 -3.93
N LEU A 204 9.85 7.51 -3.05
CA LEU A 204 8.58 6.90 -3.42
C LEU A 204 7.45 7.89 -3.15
N PHE A 205 6.79 8.36 -4.20
CA PHE A 205 5.54 9.10 -4.04
C PHE A 205 4.40 8.13 -3.72
N ALA A 206 3.85 8.26 -2.51
CA ALA A 206 2.77 7.41 -1.98
C ALA A 206 1.38 7.96 -2.33
N ASP A 207 1.29 8.75 -3.39
CA ASP A 207 0.03 9.24 -3.92
C ASP A 207 -0.77 8.09 -4.53
N ASP A 208 -2.09 8.12 -4.38
CA ASP A 208 -2.99 7.12 -5.00
C ASP A 208 -2.91 7.15 -6.54
N ASN A 209 -2.57 8.31 -7.11
CA ASN A 209 -2.33 8.51 -8.54
C ASN A 209 -1.53 9.81 -8.73
N VAL A 210 -0.21 9.70 -8.85
CA VAL A 210 0.70 10.85 -8.88
C VAL A 210 0.50 11.78 -10.07
N ILE A 211 0.01 11.27 -11.20
CA ILE A 211 -0.26 12.05 -12.42
C ILE A 211 -1.75 12.41 -12.58
N GLY A 212 -2.59 12.02 -11.64
CA GLY A 212 -4.04 12.08 -11.77
C GLY A 212 -4.63 13.48 -11.89
N ASN A 213 -3.97 14.49 -11.32
CA ASN A 213 -4.24 15.90 -11.56
C ASN A 213 -3.09 16.48 -12.41
N ALA A 214 -3.22 16.46 -13.72
CA ALA A 214 -2.16 16.84 -14.64
C ALA A 214 -1.64 18.29 -14.45
N PRO A 215 -2.46 19.33 -14.22
CA PRO A 215 -1.97 20.68 -13.95
C PRO A 215 -1.09 20.75 -12.69
N TYR A 216 -1.52 20.14 -11.59
CA TYR A 216 -0.75 20.10 -10.34
C TYR A 216 0.53 19.29 -10.52
N PHE A 217 0.43 18.10 -11.12
CA PHE A 217 1.57 17.24 -11.42
C PHE A 217 2.64 17.98 -12.23
N ARG A 218 2.27 18.58 -13.36
CA ARG A 218 3.22 19.30 -14.22
C ARG A 218 3.91 20.42 -13.47
N LYS A 219 3.16 21.25 -12.75
CA LYS A 219 3.67 22.39 -12.03
C LYS A 219 4.64 21.98 -10.91
N LEU A 220 4.24 21.00 -10.07
CA LEU A 220 5.07 20.49 -8.98
C LEU A 220 6.34 19.83 -9.51
N PHE A 221 6.20 18.87 -10.42
CA PHE A 221 7.34 18.07 -10.88
C PHE A 221 8.32 18.87 -11.75
N THR A 222 7.87 19.93 -12.43
CA THR A 222 8.77 20.91 -13.06
C THR A 222 9.55 21.70 -12.00
N ALA A 223 8.92 22.10 -10.91
CA ALA A 223 9.61 22.76 -9.80
C ALA A 223 10.64 21.86 -9.09
N LEU A 224 10.45 20.55 -9.16
CA LEU A 224 11.39 19.54 -8.61
C LEU A 224 12.56 19.19 -9.55
N GLU A 225 12.54 19.55 -10.84
CA GLU A 225 13.60 19.23 -11.81
C GLU A 225 15.02 19.63 -11.32
N PRO A 226 15.23 20.84 -10.74
CA PRO A 226 16.55 21.26 -10.27
C PRO A 226 17.15 20.38 -9.18
N LEU A 227 16.32 19.64 -8.44
CA LEU A 227 16.77 18.76 -7.36
C LEU A 227 17.34 17.44 -7.87
N LYS A 228 17.26 17.15 -9.18
CA LYS A 228 17.80 15.94 -9.84
C LYS A 228 17.41 14.64 -9.13
N LEU A 229 16.18 14.54 -8.72
CA LEU A 229 15.63 13.42 -7.97
C LEU A 229 15.69 12.11 -8.78
N LYS A 230 15.65 10.99 -8.05
CA LYS A 230 15.28 9.68 -8.59
C LYS A 230 14.03 9.23 -7.85
N TRP A 231 12.96 9.05 -8.57
CA TRP A 231 11.70 8.73 -7.92
C TRP A 231 10.87 7.67 -8.65
N VAL A 232 10.03 7.03 -7.90
CA VAL A 232 8.99 6.10 -8.36
C VAL A 232 7.66 6.50 -7.73
N GLY A 233 6.55 6.13 -8.36
CA GLY A 233 5.22 6.43 -7.83
C GLY A 233 4.17 5.54 -8.43
N GLN A 234 2.93 5.69 -7.96
CA GLN A 234 1.77 4.99 -8.49
C GLN A 234 1.01 5.90 -9.45
N ALA A 235 0.56 5.32 -10.57
CA ALA A 235 -0.21 6.03 -11.59
C ALA A 235 -1.36 5.18 -12.12
N SER A 236 -2.40 5.85 -12.58
CA SER A 236 -3.40 5.24 -13.46
C SER A 236 -3.02 5.46 -14.93
N LEU A 237 -3.68 4.77 -15.85
CA LEU A 237 -3.50 4.97 -17.30
C LEU A 237 -4.01 6.34 -17.77
N ALA A 238 -4.94 6.95 -17.03
CA ALA A 238 -5.39 8.30 -17.33
C ALA A 238 -4.21 9.29 -17.21
N GLY A 239 -3.97 10.05 -18.27
CA GLY A 239 -2.86 11.00 -18.36
C GLY A 239 -1.55 10.43 -18.91
N LEU A 240 -1.47 9.11 -19.17
CA LEU A 240 -0.36 8.47 -19.87
C LEU A 240 -0.58 8.39 -21.40
N ASP A 241 -1.42 9.21 -21.94
CA ASP A 241 -1.60 9.49 -23.36
C ASP A 241 -1.14 10.89 -23.77
N ASP A 242 -0.84 11.75 -22.80
CA ASP A 242 -0.40 13.12 -22.99
C ASP A 242 1.16 13.20 -23.00
N GLU A 243 1.69 13.59 -24.15
CA GLU A 243 3.14 13.67 -24.40
C GLU A 243 3.85 14.66 -23.44
N GLU A 244 3.15 15.71 -23.00
CA GLU A 244 3.71 16.67 -22.04
C GLU A 244 3.94 16.02 -20.66
N ASN A 245 3.05 15.12 -20.24
CA ASN A 245 3.26 14.36 -19.02
C ASN A 245 4.50 13.46 -19.10
N PHE A 246 4.76 12.83 -20.24
CA PHE A 246 5.99 12.02 -20.42
C PHE A 246 7.26 12.86 -20.34
N LYS A 247 7.26 14.07 -20.90
CA LYS A 247 8.40 15.00 -20.80
C LYS A 247 8.67 15.37 -19.34
N VAL A 248 7.61 15.72 -18.58
CA VAL A 248 7.73 16.07 -17.16
C VAL A 248 8.20 14.87 -16.34
N LEU A 249 7.64 13.67 -16.54
CA LEU A 249 8.08 12.45 -15.90
C LEU A 249 9.58 12.21 -16.08
N ARG A 250 10.06 12.30 -17.32
CA ARG A 250 11.49 12.10 -17.64
C ARG A 250 12.39 13.16 -16.99
N LYS A 251 12.05 14.44 -17.15
CA LYS A 251 12.86 15.56 -16.67
C LYS A 251 12.93 15.61 -15.15
N SER A 252 11.83 15.35 -14.46
CA SER A 252 11.78 15.33 -13.00
C SER A 252 12.49 14.11 -12.38
N GLY A 253 12.95 13.15 -13.20
CA GLY A 253 13.74 12.01 -12.74
C GLY A 253 12.93 10.77 -12.38
N CYS A 254 11.73 10.59 -12.93
CA CYS A 254 10.96 9.36 -12.81
C CYS A 254 11.77 8.16 -13.30
N LYS A 255 11.86 7.12 -12.49
CA LYS A 255 12.54 5.85 -12.83
C LYS A 255 11.57 4.70 -13.06
N GLY A 256 10.36 4.80 -12.55
CA GLY A 256 9.35 3.78 -12.74
C GLY A 256 7.99 4.19 -12.20
N LEU A 257 6.96 3.62 -12.79
CA LEU A 257 5.58 3.80 -12.36
C LEU A 257 4.94 2.45 -12.08
N PHE A 258 4.30 2.34 -10.92
CA PHE A 258 3.38 1.26 -10.59
C PHE A 258 2.03 1.60 -11.20
N ILE A 259 1.58 0.80 -12.19
CA ILE A 259 0.39 1.09 -12.98
C ILE A 259 -0.64 -0.02 -12.83
N GLY A 260 -1.84 0.35 -12.41
CA GLY A 260 -2.99 -0.56 -12.34
C GLY A 260 -3.60 -0.82 -13.71
N PHE A 261 -3.13 -1.86 -14.42
CA PHE A 261 -3.75 -2.38 -15.62
C PHE A 261 -5.01 -3.19 -15.31
N GLU A 262 -4.98 -3.91 -14.20
CA GLU A 262 -5.98 -4.80 -13.60
C GLU A 262 -6.29 -6.01 -14.48
N SER A 263 -6.83 -5.85 -15.68
CA SER A 263 -7.21 -6.93 -16.58
C SER A 263 -7.03 -6.54 -18.06
N LEU A 264 -6.92 -7.54 -18.91
CA LEU A 264 -6.94 -7.38 -20.39
C LEU A 264 -8.36 -7.46 -20.94
N SER A 265 -9.38 -7.56 -20.11
CA SER A 265 -10.77 -7.63 -20.52
C SER A 265 -11.32 -6.25 -20.91
N PRO A 266 -12.10 -6.12 -22.00
CA PRO A 266 -12.80 -4.88 -22.31
C PRO A 266 -13.93 -4.53 -21.31
N GLN A 267 -14.24 -5.45 -20.38
CA GLN A 267 -15.29 -5.26 -19.37
C GLN A 267 -14.85 -4.43 -18.14
N LEU A 268 -13.66 -3.85 -18.14
CA LEU A 268 -13.13 -3.03 -17.05
C LEU A 268 -14.02 -1.87 -16.61
N LYS A 269 -14.83 -1.32 -17.53
CA LYS A 269 -15.84 -0.31 -17.21
C LYS A 269 -16.88 -0.78 -16.18
N THR A 270 -17.17 -2.09 -16.15
CA THR A 270 -18.17 -2.66 -15.23
C THR A 270 -17.70 -2.69 -13.78
N ILE A 271 -16.40 -2.57 -13.56
CA ILE A 271 -15.75 -2.50 -12.23
C ILE A 271 -15.29 -1.08 -11.89
N GLY A 272 -15.79 -0.06 -12.60
CA GLY A 272 -15.48 1.33 -12.32
C GLY A 272 -14.12 1.81 -12.85
N LYS A 273 -13.56 1.15 -13.88
CA LYS A 273 -12.32 1.55 -14.57
C LYS A 273 -12.53 1.89 -16.06
N PRO A 274 -13.38 2.86 -16.40
CA PRO A 274 -13.66 3.22 -17.80
C PRO A 274 -12.43 3.81 -18.52
N GLN A 275 -11.46 4.35 -17.78
CA GLN A 275 -10.22 4.92 -18.31
C GLN A 275 -9.19 3.88 -18.76
N ASN A 276 -9.38 2.61 -18.40
CA ASN A 276 -8.50 1.53 -18.82
C ASN A 276 -8.96 0.94 -20.15
N HIS A 277 -8.13 1.09 -21.17
CA HIS A 277 -8.34 0.62 -22.54
C HIS A 277 -7.30 -0.44 -22.89
N PRO A 278 -7.60 -1.75 -22.75
CA PRO A 278 -6.62 -2.83 -22.93
C PRO A 278 -5.92 -2.82 -24.30
N GLU A 279 -6.61 -2.37 -25.34
CA GLU A 279 -6.07 -2.23 -26.71
C GLU A 279 -4.92 -1.22 -26.79
N ARG A 280 -4.83 -0.27 -25.85
CA ARG A 280 -3.78 0.76 -25.80
C ARG A 280 -2.63 0.43 -24.86
N TYR A 281 -2.74 -0.63 -24.07
CA TYR A 281 -1.73 -0.94 -23.05
C TYR A 281 -0.33 -1.11 -23.62
N GLY A 282 -0.18 -1.82 -24.72
CA GLY A 282 1.12 -2.00 -25.39
C GLY A 282 1.73 -0.70 -25.88
N GLU A 283 0.93 0.24 -26.35
CA GLU A 283 1.38 1.58 -26.76
C GLU A 283 1.91 2.38 -25.56
N VAL A 284 1.16 2.42 -24.47
CA VAL A 284 1.56 3.16 -23.26
C VAL A 284 2.85 2.58 -22.65
N ILE A 285 2.95 1.25 -22.57
CA ILE A 285 4.16 0.59 -22.07
C ILE A 285 5.36 0.95 -22.93
N ARG A 286 5.24 0.92 -24.25
CA ARG A 286 6.33 1.30 -25.16
C ARG A 286 6.75 2.76 -24.96
N LYS A 287 5.80 3.70 -24.88
CA LYS A 287 6.10 5.12 -24.63
C LYS A 287 6.86 5.33 -23.32
N LEU A 288 6.46 4.64 -22.24
CA LEU A 288 7.21 4.69 -20.96
C LEU A 288 8.64 4.21 -21.15
N HIS A 289 8.83 3.08 -21.83
CA HIS A 289 10.16 2.53 -22.11
C HIS A 289 11.02 3.47 -22.96
N ASP A 290 10.45 4.10 -23.99
CA ASP A 290 11.14 5.07 -24.86
C ASP A 290 11.62 6.30 -24.07
N HIS A 291 10.92 6.64 -22.98
CA HIS A 291 11.34 7.70 -22.05
C HIS A 291 12.24 7.20 -20.90
N GLY A 292 12.64 5.94 -20.91
CA GLY A 292 13.49 5.33 -19.88
C GLY A 292 12.78 5.10 -18.54
N ILE A 293 11.45 5.04 -18.55
CA ILE A 293 10.59 4.82 -17.36
C ILE A 293 10.17 3.37 -17.32
N ILE A 294 10.46 2.70 -16.23
CA ILE A 294 10.11 1.30 -16.01
C ILE A 294 8.62 1.16 -15.67
N THR A 295 7.97 0.22 -16.32
CA THR A 295 6.62 -0.19 -15.96
C THR A 295 6.66 -1.28 -14.91
N TYR A 296 6.09 -1.01 -13.73
CA TYR A 296 5.70 -2.03 -12.76
C TYR A 296 4.18 -2.24 -12.89
N ALA A 297 3.78 -3.28 -13.60
CA ALA A 297 2.39 -3.52 -13.91
C ALA A 297 1.67 -4.25 -12.77
N ALA A 298 0.48 -3.79 -12.40
CA ALA A 298 -0.42 -4.50 -11.50
C ALA A 298 -1.58 -5.12 -12.29
N PHE A 299 -1.76 -6.43 -12.10
CA PHE A 299 -2.87 -7.21 -12.62
C PHE A 299 -3.63 -7.87 -11.47
N VAL A 300 -4.94 -7.95 -11.61
CA VAL A 300 -5.83 -8.56 -10.61
C VAL A 300 -6.62 -9.66 -11.30
N PHE A 301 -6.68 -10.83 -10.69
CA PHE A 301 -7.41 -11.98 -11.17
C PHE A 301 -8.64 -12.29 -10.33
N GLY A 302 -9.68 -12.79 -10.96
CA GLY A 302 -10.89 -13.25 -10.31
C GLY A 302 -12.08 -12.32 -10.45
N PHE A 303 -12.04 -11.36 -11.39
CA PHE A 303 -13.24 -10.59 -11.73
C PHE A 303 -14.35 -11.51 -12.25
N ASP A 304 -15.60 -11.07 -12.19
CA ASP A 304 -16.77 -11.85 -12.59
C ASP A 304 -16.77 -12.26 -14.07
N PHE A 305 -15.90 -11.65 -14.87
CA PHE A 305 -15.69 -11.96 -16.30
C PHE A 305 -14.42 -12.77 -16.57
N ASP A 306 -13.64 -13.13 -15.56
CA ASP A 306 -12.40 -13.89 -15.72
C ASP A 306 -12.69 -15.41 -15.72
N ASP A 307 -12.32 -16.07 -16.81
CA ASP A 307 -12.23 -17.53 -16.90
C ASP A 307 -10.77 -18.00 -16.64
N PRO A 308 -10.51 -19.30 -16.50
CA PRO A 308 -9.17 -19.81 -16.20
C PRO A 308 -8.08 -19.49 -17.24
N SER A 309 -8.41 -19.04 -18.46
CA SER A 309 -7.44 -18.63 -19.47
C SER A 309 -6.83 -17.25 -19.19
N VAL A 310 -7.40 -16.47 -18.26
CA VAL A 310 -6.93 -15.11 -17.92
C VAL A 310 -5.48 -15.11 -17.43
N PHE A 311 -5.05 -16.14 -16.73
CA PHE A 311 -3.69 -16.23 -16.18
C PHE A 311 -2.64 -16.27 -17.27
N GLU A 312 -2.78 -17.21 -18.21
CA GLU A 312 -1.85 -17.39 -19.33
C GLU A 312 -1.83 -16.15 -20.23
N ARG A 313 -3.00 -15.68 -20.69
CA ARG A 313 -3.10 -14.48 -21.51
C ARG A 313 -2.43 -13.25 -20.89
N THR A 314 -2.59 -13.07 -19.58
CA THR A 314 -1.99 -11.92 -18.88
C THR A 314 -0.47 -12.05 -18.80
N VAL A 315 0.06 -13.25 -18.51
CA VAL A 315 1.50 -13.50 -18.46
C VAL A 315 2.14 -13.34 -19.84
N GLU A 316 1.52 -13.89 -20.89
CA GLU A 316 1.98 -13.73 -22.28
C GLU A 316 2.02 -12.27 -22.70
N PHE A 317 0.95 -11.51 -22.42
CA PHE A 317 0.90 -10.08 -22.67
C PHE A 317 2.05 -9.34 -21.95
N ALA A 318 2.26 -9.62 -20.69
CA ALA A 318 3.28 -8.95 -19.89
C ALA A 318 4.71 -9.27 -20.40
N ILE A 319 4.96 -10.50 -20.85
CA ILE A 319 6.25 -10.91 -21.44
C ILE A 319 6.43 -10.27 -22.83
N ALA A 320 5.42 -10.31 -23.68
CA ALA A 320 5.47 -9.76 -25.04
C ALA A 320 5.74 -8.25 -25.04
N ASN A 321 5.16 -7.53 -24.07
CA ASN A 321 5.36 -6.07 -23.93
C ASN A 321 6.59 -5.70 -23.07
N LYS A 322 7.48 -6.66 -22.75
CA LYS A 322 8.74 -6.40 -22.02
C LYS A 322 8.53 -5.73 -20.66
N ILE A 323 7.43 -6.00 -19.99
CA ILE A 323 7.18 -5.49 -18.64
C ILE A 323 8.26 -6.04 -17.70
N ILE A 324 9.04 -5.16 -17.07
CA ILE A 324 10.17 -5.58 -16.23
C ILE A 324 9.70 -6.17 -14.91
N MET A 325 8.72 -5.52 -14.28
CA MET A 325 8.15 -5.98 -13.01
C MET A 325 6.64 -6.08 -13.15
N ALA A 326 6.05 -7.14 -12.63
CA ALA A 326 4.60 -7.29 -12.52
C ALA A 326 4.19 -7.76 -11.13
N GLN A 327 3.05 -7.29 -10.67
CA GLN A 327 2.35 -7.81 -9.51
C GLN A 327 1.07 -8.46 -9.99
N PHE A 328 0.88 -9.70 -9.60
CA PHE A 328 -0.38 -10.43 -9.80
C PHE A 328 -1.07 -10.55 -8.45
N ALA A 329 -2.29 -10.04 -8.35
CA ALA A 329 -3.10 -10.11 -7.14
C ALA A 329 -4.37 -10.92 -7.40
N MET A 330 -4.86 -11.60 -6.38
CA MET A 330 -6.24 -12.08 -6.38
C MET A 330 -7.15 -10.95 -5.94
N LEU A 331 -8.29 -10.80 -6.60
CA LEU A 331 -9.30 -9.83 -6.23
C LEU A 331 -9.72 -10.06 -4.77
N THR A 332 -9.52 -9.05 -3.94
CA THR A 332 -9.76 -9.16 -2.50
C THR A 332 -10.90 -8.23 -2.10
N PRO A 333 -11.98 -8.76 -1.52
CA PRO A 333 -13.14 -7.97 -1.07
C PRO A 333 -12.82 -7.27 0.25
N TYR A 334 -12.20 -6.09 0.18
CA TYR A 334 -11.91 -5.30 1.37
C TYR A 334 -13.18 -4.70 1.98
N PRO A 335 -13.33 -4.69 3.32
CA PRO A 335 -14.46 -4.05 3.98
C PRO A 335 -14.54 -2.57 3.58
N GLY A 336 -15.76 -2.03 3.51
CA GLY A 336 -16.02 -0.67 3.07
C GLY A 336 -16.04 -0.46 1.55
N THR A 337 -15.69 -1.48 0.74
CA THR A 337 -15.76 -1.42 -0.73
C THR A 337 -17.11 -1.89 -1.27
N ARG A 338 -17.47 -1.39 -2.47
CA ARG A 338 -18.68 -1.87 -3.17
C ARG A 338 -18.59 -3.35 -3.51
N LEU A 339 -17.40 -3.84 -3.86
CA LEU A 339 -17.14 -5.25 -4.11
C LEU A 339 -17.51 -6.12 -2.89
N TYR A 340 -17.03 -5.74 -1.69
CA TYR A 340 -17.34 -6.47 -0.47
C TYR A 340 -18.86 -6.53 -0.20
N SER A 341 -19.53 -5.38 -0.26
CA SER A 341 -20.97 -5.28 -0.04
C SER A 341 -21.76 -6.12 -1.03
N ARG A 342 -21.36 -6.09 -2.32
CA ARG A 342 -21.99 -6.89 -3.38
C ARG A 342 -21.81 -8.39 -3.16
N LEU A 343 -20.57 -8.83 -2.95
CA LEU A 343 -20.27 -10.25 -2.74
C LEU A 343 -20.95 -10.81 -1.47
N ARG A 344 -21.05 -9.99 -0.42
CA ARG A 344 -21.77 -10.34 0.80
C ARG A 344 -23.26 -10.53 0.52
N ALA A 345 -23.88 -9.58 -0.19
CA ALA A 345 -25.30 -9.65 -0.56
C ALA A 345 -25.61 -10.85 -1.48
N GLU A 346 -24.67 -11.21 -2.36
CA GLU A 346 -24.76 -12.38 -3.27
C GLU A 346 -24.46 -13.72 -2.55
N GLY A 347 -24.08 -13.73 -1.27
CA GLY A 347 -23.69 -14.94 -0.54
C GLY A 347 -22.42 -15.61 -1.06
N ARG A 348 -21.54 -14.84 -1.70
CA ARG A 348 -20.32 -15.35 -2.36
C ARG A 348 -19.05 -15.19 -1.52
N LEU A 349 -19.09 -14.53 -0.37
CA LEU A 349 -17.96 -14.52 0.54
C LEU A 349 -17.75 -15.92 1.13
N LEU A 350 -16.52 -16.39 1.12
CA LEU A 350 -16.14 -17.65 1.75
C LEU A 350 -16.02 -17.46 3.26
N ARG A 351 -15.68 -16.24 3.67
CA ARG A 351 -15.56 -15.81 5.07
C ARG A 351 -15.86 -14.33 5.16
N ASP A 352 -16.81 -13.94 5.98
CA ASP A 352 -17.23 -12.53 6.12
C ASP A 352 -16.07 -11.66 6.68
N GLN A 353 -15.41 -12.12 7.73
CA GLN A 353 -14.33 -11.42 8.42
C GLN A 353 -12.97 -12.07 8.11
N TRP A 354 -12.62 -12.15 6.83
CA TRP A 354 -11.38 -12.80 6.38
C TRP A 354 -10.11 -12.12 6.97
N TRP A 355 -10.18 -10.86 7.37
CA TRP A 355 -9.07 -10.12 7.97
C TRP A 355 -8.76 -10.50 9.43
N LEU A 356 -9.62 -11.27 10.08
CA LEU A 356 -9.41 -11.81 11.43
C LEU A 356 -8.77 -13.20 11.43
N VAL A 357 -8.41 -13.73 10.26
CA VAL A 357 -7.70 -15.00 10.17
C VAL A 357 -6.19 -14.79 10.32
N PRO A 358 -5.45 -15.82 10.75
CA PRO A 358 -3.98 -15.76 10.75
C PRO A 358 -3.44 -15.40 9.37
N ASN A 359 -2.33 -14.67 9.34
CA ASN A 359 -1.72 -14.10 8.13
C ASN A 359 -1.54 -15.09 6.96
N GLN A 360 -1.31 -16.38 7.24
CA GLN A 360 -1.15 -17.43 6.23
C GLN A 360 -2.37 -17.60 5.31
N GLU A 361 -3.56 -17.28 5.81
CA GLU A 361 -4.80 -17.39 5.03
C GLU A 361 -5.17 -16.10 4.28
N VAL A 362 -4.45 -15.01 4.52
CA VAL A 362 -4.70 -13.71 3.83
C VAL A 362 -4.41 -13.79 2.33
N LEU A 363 -3.55 -14.72 1.90
CA LEU A 363 -3.25 -14.98 0.49
C LEU A 363 -4.15 -16.05 -0.16
N ALA A 364 -5.25 -16.41 0.49
CA ALA A 364 -6.27 -17.30 -0.07
C ALA A 364 -7.38 -16.50 -0.78
N PRO A 365 -8.14 -17.11 -1.71
CA PRO A 365 -9.38 -16.51 -2.20
C PRO A 365 -10.39 -16.33 -1.05
N HIS A 366 -10.98 -15.15 -0.94
CA HIS A 366 -11.96 -14.86 0.13
C HIS A 366 -13.41 -14.91 -0.36
N TYR A 367 -13.62 -15.23 -1.63
CA TYR A 367 -14.94 -15.31 -2.26
C TYR A 367 -14.96 -16.34 -3.39
N ARG A 368 -16.16 -16.67 -3.87
CA ARG A 368 -16.38 -17.53 -5.03
C ARG A 368 -16.46 -16.69 -6.31
N PRO A 369 -15.49 -16.81 -7.25
CA PRO A 369 -15.60 -16.22 -8.59
C PRO A 369 -16.81 -16.78 -9.36
N LYS A 370 -17.23 -16.11 -10.45
CA LYS A 370 -18.37 -16.59 -11.25
C LYS A 370 -18.00 -17.69 -12.26
N LEU A 371 -16.80 -17.59 -12.85
CA LEU A 371 -16.41 -18.44 -13.98
C LEU A 371 -15.26 -19.40 -13.66
N MET A 372 -14.89 -19.51 -12.39
CA MET A 372 -13.89 -20.47 -11.91
C MET A 372 -14.11 -20.79 -10.42
N GLU A 373 -13.61 -21.93 -10.00
CA GLU A 373 -13.59 -22.27 -8.57
C GLU A 373 -12.51 -21.49 -7.82
N PRO A 374 -12.66 -21.25 -6.50
CA PRO A 374 -11.67 -20.56 -5.69
C PRO A 374 -10.26 -21.18 -5.79
N GLU A 375 -10.17 -22.51 -5.83
CA GLU A 375 -8.89 -23.20 -5.97
C GLU A 375 -8.27 -22.98 -7.36
N GLN A 376 -9.07 -22.91 -8.43
CA GLN A 376 -8.58 -22.57 -9.77
C GLN A 376 -8.01 -21.15 -9.80
N LEU A 377 -8.64 -20.19 -9.09
CA LEU A 377 -8.12 -18.83 -8.95
C LEU A 377 -6.76 -18.85 -8.22
N ARG A 378 -6.66 -19.57 -7.11
CA ARG A 378 -5.42 -19.70 -6.32
C ARG A 378 -4.29 -20.32 -7.12
N GLU A 379 -4.53 -21.46 -7.75
CA GLU A 379 -3.50 -22.18 -8.51
C GLU A 379 -3.11 -21.43 -9.80
N GLY A 380 -4.06 -20.80 -10.49
CA GLY A 380 -3.79 -19.94 -11.64
C GLY A 380 -2.92 -18.73 -11.26
N TRP A 381 -3.23 -18.10 -10.14
CA TRP A 381 -2.43 -17.01 -9.60
C TRP A 381 -0.99 -17.44 -9.27
N LYS A 382 -0.79 -18.57 -8.59
CA LYS A 382 0.52 -19.14 -8.32
C LYS A 382 1.30 -19.42 -9.61
N ARG A 383 0.62 -19.99 -10.61
CA ARG A 383 1.21 -20.30 -11.91
C ARG A 383 1.66 -19.02 -12.61
N ALA A 384 0.84 -17.95 -12.62
CA ALA A 384 1.19 -16.66 -13.22
C ALA A 384 2.47 -16.07 -12.63
N TRP A 385 2.64 -16.11 -11.30
CA TRP A 385 3.87 -15.70 -10.65
C TRP A 385 5.08 -16.54 -11.08
N LYS A 386 4.96 -17.88 -11.08
CA LYS A 386 6.04 -18.79 -11.47
C LYS A 386 6.45 -18.62 -12.92
N GLU A 387 5.51 -18.46 -13.82
CA GLU A 387 5.75 -18.32 -15.26
C GLU A 387 6.34 -16.96 -15.60
N PHE A 388 5.85 -15.87 -15.01
CA PHE A 388 6.38 -14.55 -15.28
C PHE A 388 7.79 -14.37 -14.71
N TYR A 389 8.10 -14.91 -13.55
CA TYR A 389 9.40 -14.76 -12.90
C TYR A 389 10.37 -15.96 -13.13
N ASN A 390 10.11 -16.85 -14.09
CA ASN A 390 11.10 -17.86 -14.46
C ASN A 390 12.27 -17.26 -15.26
N PHE A 391 13.41 -17.94 -15.28
CA PHE A 391 14.62 -17.46 -15.93
C PHE A 391 14.44 -17.15 -17.42
N SER A 392 13.69 -17.98 -18.15
CA SER A 392 13.41 -17.76 -19.58
C SER A 392 12.64 -16.45 -19.80
N SER A 393 11.60 -16.23 -18.99
CA SER A 393 10.79 -15.00 -19.03
C SER A 393 11.64 -13.78 -18.65
N ILE A 394 12.43 -13.86 -17.57
CA ILE A 394 13.32 -12.76 -17.14
C ILE A 394 14.27 -12.38 -18.29
N ARG A 395 14.91 -13.37 -18.91
CA ARG A 395 15.80 -13.13 -20.06
C ARG A 395 15.08 -12.49 -21.25
N LYS A 396 13.87 -12.96 -21.61
CA LYS A 396 13.07 -12.40 -22.70
C LYS A 396 12.69 -10.94 -22.46
N ARG A 397 12.35 -10.59 -21.23
CA ARG A 397 11.90 -9.25 -20.86
C ARG A 397 13.05 -8.25 -20.69
N MET A 398 14.15 -8.69 -20.09
CA MET A 398 15.29 -7.83 -19.80
C MET A 398 16.32 -7.76 -20.93
N GLY A 399 16.47 -8.79 -21.75
CA GLY A 399 17.42 -8.84 -22.86
C GLY A 399 17.24 -7.76 -23.95
N PHE A 400 16.14 -7.01 -23.87
CA PHE A 400 15.82 -5.93 -24.79
C PHE A 400 16.47 -4.57 -24.45
N TRP A 401 16.86 -4.36 -23.18
CA TRP A 401 17.32 -3.05 -22.72
C TRP A 401 18.81 -2.84 -23.06
N PRO A 402 19.16 -1.84 -23.90
CA PRO A 402 20.54 -1.57 -24.26
C PRO A 402 21.34 -0.94 -23.11
N ALA A 403 20.67 -0.42 -22.09
CA ALA A 403 21.31 0.26 -20.97
C ALA A 403 21.63 -0.71 -19.82
N LEU A 404 22.80 -0.55 -19.21
CA LEU A 404 23.25 -1.34 -18.06
C LEU A 404 22.38 -1.12 -16.79
N TYR A 405 21.80 0.07 -16.66
CA TYR A 405 21.03 0.48 -15.47
C TYR A 405 19.86 -0.46 -15.13
N PRO A 406 18.96 -0.84 -16.08
CA PRO A 406 17.88 -1.78 -15.76
C PRO A 406 18.39 -3.13 -15.25
N TYR A 407 19.52 -3.63 -15.79
CA TYR A 407 20.11 -4.88 -15.32
C TYR A 407 20.60 -4.77 -13.88
N LEU A 408 21.34 -3.74 -13.54
CA LEU A 408 21.87 -3.54 -12.20
C LEU A 408 20.76 -3.32 -11.15
N ALA A 409 19.73 -2.57 -11.51
CA ALA A 409 18.66 -2.23 -10.58
C ALA A 409 17.58 -3.33 -10.46
N TYR A 410 17.16 -3.93 -11.56
CA TYR A 410 15.96 -4.76 -11.60
C TYR A 410 16.22 -6.27 -11.75
N LEU A 411 17.39 -6.69 -12.23
CA LEU A 411 17.74 -8.12 -12.25
C LEU A 411 17.77 -8.73 -10.84
N PRO A 412 18.41 -8.11 -9.84
CA PRO A 412 18.36 -8.64 -8.47
C PRO A 412 16.93 -8.74 -7.92
N LEU A 413 16.07 -7.76 -8.25
CA LEU A 413 14.66 -7.79 -7.84
C LEU A 413 13.90 -8.93 -8.54
N ASN A 414 14.11 -9.13 -9.85
CA ASN A 414 13.50 -10.25 -10.57
C ASN A 414 13.97 -11.61 -10.04
N LEU A 415 15.27 -11.76 -9.73
CA LEU A 415 15.82 -12.98 -9.14
C LEU A 415 15.27 -13.23 -7.73
N ARG A 416 15.11 -12.18 -6.93
CA ARG A 416 14.43 -12.27 -5.64
C ARG A 416 12.99 -12.74 -5.81
N GLN A 417 12.24 -12.18 -6.76
CA GLN A 417 10.86 -12.59 -7.03
C GLN A 417 10.80 -14.02 -7.59
N HIS A 418 11.77 -14.43 -8.42
CA HIS A 418 11.90 -15.82 -8.86
C HIS A 418 12.03 -16.78 -7.67
N TYR A 419 12.97 -16.47 -6.74
CA TYR A 419 13.15 -17.29 -5.54
C TYR A 419 11.88 -17.31 -4.68
N PHE A 420 11.25 -16.15 -4.51
CA PHE A 420 10.03 -15.98 -3.73
C PHE A 420 8.87 -16.82 -4.34
N ALA A 421 8.65 -16.71 -5.65
CA ALA A 421 7.61 -17.46 -6.37
C ALA A 421 7.80 -18.98 -6.31
N ARG A 422 9.01 -19.49 -6.09
CA ARG A 422 9.29 -20.91 -6.01
C ARG A 422 9.30 -21.49 -4.61
N HIS A 423 9.72 -20.68 -3.62
CA HIS A 423 10.13 -21.23 -2.33
C HIS A 423 9.40 -20.64 -1.12
N LYS A 424 8.72 -19.49 -1.26
CA LYS A 424 8.13 -18.80 -0.10
C LYS A 424 6.63 -18.57 -0.17
N ILE A 425 6.09 -18.24 -1.33
CA ILE A 425 4.67 -17.93 -1.45
C ILE A 425 3.79 -19.18 -1.25
N TRP A 426 4.37 -20.37 -1.39
CA TRP A 426 3.62 -21.62 -1.59
C TRP A 426 3.88 -22.70 -0.57
N ASP A 427 4.80 -22.47 0.33
CA ASP A 427 5.13 -23.43 1.36
C ASP A 427 4.26 -23.15 2.58
N GLU A 428 3.24 -23.94 2.78
CA GLU A 428 2.34 -23.91 3.96
C GLU A 428 3.12 -24.09 5.27
N ASN A 429 4.40 -24.52 5.20
CA ASN A 429 5.29 -24.72 6.34
C ASN A 429 6.34 -23.63 6.52
N THR A 430 6.50 -22.66 5.62
CA THR A 430 7.42 -21.55 5.82
C THR A 430 6.78 -20.46 6.66
N ARG A 431 6.89 -20.61 7.98
CA ARG A 431 6.71 -19.50 8.93
C ARG A 431 7.74 -18.41 8.60
N PRO A 432 7.38 -17.12 8.57
CA PRO A 432 8.35 -16.04 8.57
C PRO A 432 9.36 -16.28 9.69
N ARG A 433 10.65 -16.12 9.44
CA ARG A 433 11.71 -16.30 10.46
C ARG A 433 11.50 -15.47 11.74
N ALA A 434 10.59 -14.50 11.71
CA ALA A 434 10.23 -13.64 12.81
C ALA A 434 9.18 -14.25 13.78
N TRP A 435 8.53 -15.35 13.41
CA TRP A 435 7.42 -15.90 14.23
C TRP A 435 7.76 -17.27 14.83
N LYS A 436 8.90 -17.36 15.53
CA LYS A 436 9.15 -18.43 16.50
C LYS A 436 8.72 -17.92 17.89
N GLY A 437 7.49 -17.50 18.01
CA GLY A 437 6.86 -17.28 19.30
C GLY A 437 6.31 -18.61 19.80
N ASN A 438 6.74 -19.00 21.01
CA ASN A 438 6.34 -20.20 21.72
C ASN A 438 4.84 -20.53 21.58
N GLN A 439 4.55 -21.55 20.79
CA GLN A 439 3.43 -22.44 21.10
C GLN A 439 4.05 -23.62 21.85
N GLN A 440 3.96 -23.60 23.15
CA GLN A 440 3.85 -24.82 23.96
C GLN A 440 2.41 -24.88 24.47
N PRO A 441 1.87 -26.14 24.60
CA PRO A 441 0.46 -26.44 24.77
C PRO A 441 -0.14 -25.89 26.05
#